data_bb6d6340144bf109280ba43414d91eb4
#
_entry.id   bb6d6340144bf109280ba43414d91eb4
#
_cell.length_a   1.000
_cell.length_b   1.000
_cell.length_c   1.000
_cell.angle_alpha   90.00
_cell.angle_beta   90.00
_cell.angle_gamma   90.00
#
_symmetry.space_group_name_H-M   'P 1'
#
loop_
_entity.id
_entity.type
_entity.pdbx_description
1 polymer ?
#
loop_
_entity_poly.entity_id
_entity_poly.type
_entity_poly.pdbx_seq_one_letter_code
_entity_poly.pdbx_strand_id
1 'polypeptide(L)'
;MLDVHKIRKDFDILNNQNNPIIYFDNACMSLKPKQVISAVSDYYVNYPACAGRSSHELGDKVTSKIKEVRDLVAKFINAKKSEEIIFTRNTTESINLIVNSFKFKKGDIILISDKEHNSNLIPWLCLRDRIGVIIKILKSNKDGTFDIDNFKKEIIGARFVSLVHTSNLDGVTIPAKEIIEIAHRHNSLVFLDCAQSIPHKKIDVSELDVDFIAFSGHKMYGPTGTGVLYGKSKLIEDLDSFIVGGETVSNSTYDSYEFLPAPEKFEAGLQDYAGII
;
A
#
# COMPACT_ATOMS: atom_id res chain seq x y z
N MET A 1 -9.35 16.11 24.33
CA MET A 1 -10.54 15.75 23.52
C MET A 1 -10.40 16.38 22.16
N LEU A 2 -10.70 15.64 21.08
CA LEU A 2 -10.56 16.13 19.70
C LEU A 2 -11.60 17.26 19.46
N ASP A 3 -11.14 18.42 18.95
CA ASP A 3 -12.04 19.52 18.60
C ASP A 3 -12.60 19.30 17.18
N VAL A 4 -13.75 18.61 17.11
CA VAL A 4 -14.42 18.27 15.86
C VAL A 4 -14.83 19.51 15.07
N HIS A 5 -15.26 20.60 15.74
CA HIS A 5 -15.68 21.81 15.06
C HIS A 5 -14.50 22.55 14.40
N LYS A 6 -13.32 22.51 15.03
CA LYS A 6 -12.10 23.04 14.45
C LYS A 6 -11.67 22.22 13.23
N ILE A 7 -11.64 20.89 13.36
CA ILE A 7 -11.24 19.99 12.27
C ILE A 7 -12.18 20.09 11.07
N ARG A 8 -13.50 20.16 11.29
CA ARG A 8 -14.47 20.31 10.19
C ARG A 8 -14.23 21.54 9.32
N LYS A 9 -13.64 22.62 9.86
CA LYS A 9 -13.30 23.84 9.09
C LYS A 9 -12.22 23.64 8.04
N ASP A 10 -11.46 22.54 8.11
CA ASP A 10 -10.48 22.18 7.08
C ASP A 10 -11.11 21.51 5.86
N PHE A 11 -12.40 21.15 5.92
CA PHE A 11 -13.13 20.48 4.85
C PHE A 11 -14.22 21.41 4.29
N ASP A 12 -13.92 22.13 3.21
CA ASP A 12 -14.84 23.13 2.64
C ASP A 12 -16.20 22.55 2.25
N ILE A 13 -16.22 21.30 1.76
CA ILE A 13 -17.45 20.60 1.40
C ILE A 13 -18.42 20.43 2.61
N LEU A 14 -17.89 20.32 3.83
CA LEU A 14 -18.66 20.21 5.07
C LEU A 14 -19.15 21.56 5.61
N ASN A 15 -18.62 22.67 5.07
CA ASN A 15 -18.91 24.03 5.52
C ASN A 15 -19.91 24.76 4.59
N ASN A 16 -20.43 24.10 3.56
CA ASN A 16 -21.40 24.66 2.65
C ASN A 16 -22.77 24.78 3.34
N GLN A 17 -23.10 26.00 3.83
CA GLN A 17 -24.36 26.26 4.54
C GLN A 17 -25.59 26.14 3.64
N ASN A 18 -25.45 26.35 2.32
CA ASN A 18 -26.55 26.26 1.38
C ASN A 18 -26.91 24.81 1.02
N ASN A 19 -25.99 23.87 1.20
CA ASN A 19 -26.19 22.46 0.95
C ASN A 19 -25.41 21.61 1.96
N PRO A 20 -25.86 21.51 3.22
CA PRO A 20 -25.16 20.74 4.22
C PRO A 20 -25.23 19.26 3.89
N ILE A 21 -24.07 18.59 3.90
CA ILE A 21 -23.99 17.15 3.65
C ILE A 21 -23.73 16.38 4.94
N ILE A 22 -24.29 15.17 5.01
CA ILE A 22 -23.92 14.13 5.97
C ILE A 22 -23.18 13.06 5.19
N TYR A 23 -21.90 12.83 5.50
CA TYR A 23 -21.05 11.95 4.74
C TYR A 23 -20.58 10.75 5.58
N PHE A 24 -20.97 9.54 5.17
CA PHE A 24 -20.62 8.28 5.82
C PHE A 24 -19.90 7.27 4.90
N ASP A 25 -19.44 7.71 3.73
CA ASP A 25 -18.79 6.84 2.74
C ASP A 25 -17.25 6.89 2.81
N ASN A 26 -16.68 7.10 4.01
CA ASN A 26 -15.21 7.15 4.18
C ASN A 26 -14.52 5.80 3.92
N ALA A 27 -15.24 4.69 3.96
CA ALA A 27 -14.71 3.38 3.59
C ALA A 27 -14.35 3.30 2.10
N CYS A 28 -15.04 4.05 1.25
CA CYS A 28 -14.72 4.22 -0.18
C CYS A 28 -13.66 5.31 -0.35
N MET A 29 -13.94 6.53 0.15
CA MET A 29 -13.07 7.69 -0.01
C MET A 29 -13.21 8.64 1.17
N SER A 30 -12.11 9.06 1.79
CA SER A 30 -12.14 10.16 2.76
C SER A 30 -12.31 11.50 2.04
N LEU A 31 -12.99 12.46 2.68
CA LEU A 31 -13.01 13.85 2.21
C LEU A 31 -11.60 14.45 2.25
N LYS A 32 -11.34 15.45 1.41
CA LYS A 32 -10.02 16.08 1.31
C LYS A 32 -10.00 17.42 2.06
N PRO A 33 -9.06 17.61 2.99
CA PRO A 33 -8.88 18.90 3.64
C PRO A 33 -8.28 19.89 2.66
N LYS A 34 -8.58 21.19 2.87
CA LYS A 34 -8.08 22.28 2.02
C LYS A 34 -6.57 22.30 1.86
N GLN A 35 -5.82 21.86 2.86
CA GLN A 35 -4.36 21.77 2.84
C GLN A 35 -3.88 20.81 1.73
N VAL A 36 -4.52 19.65 1.57
CA VAL A 36 -4.21 18.67 0.52
C VAL A 36 -4.55 19.25 -0.86
N ILE A 37 -5.75 19.86 -1.00
CA ILE A 37 -6.15 20.50 -2.26
C ILE A 37 -5.17 21.61 -2.66
N SER A 38 -4.75 22.42 -1.67
CA SER A 38 -3.77 23.48 -1.90
C SER A 38 -2.39 22.96 -2.29
N ALA A 39 -1.91 21.86 -1.70
CA ALA A 39 -0.62 21.25 -2.02
C ALA A 39 -0.60 20.72 -3.46
N VAL A 40 -1.67 20.02 -3.90
CA VAL A 40 -1.82 19.56 -5.30
C VAL A 40 -1.82 20.75 -6.26
N SER A 41 -2.56 21.82 -5.94
CA SER A 41 -2.59 23.04 -6.74
C SER A 41 -1.23 23.75 -6.79
N ASP A 42 -0.55 23.84 -5.65
CA ASP A 42 0.77 24.47 -5.53
C ASP A 42 1.82 23.81 -6.43
N TYR A 43 1.82 22.48 -6.51
CA TYR A 43 2.69 21.76 -7.44
C TYR A 43 2.51 22.25 -8.87
N TYR A 44 1.26 22.23 -9.39
CA TYR A 44 1.01 22.61 -10.79
C TYR A 44 1.23 24.07 -11.09
N VAL A 45 1.00 24.95 -10.12
CA VAL A 45 1.15 26.41 -10.30
C VAL A 45 2.60 26.84 -10.20
N ASN A 46 3.37 26.29 -9.25
CA ASN A 46 4.64 26.89 -8.84
C ASN A 46 5.88 26.05 -9.20
N TYR A 47 5.76 24.70 -9.36
CA TYR A 47 6.92 23.85 -9.65
C TYR A 47 6.57 22.54 -10.39
N PRO A 48 5.85 22.61 -11.55
CA PRO A 48 5.47 21.42 -12.30
C PRO A 48 6.68 20.85 -13.07
N ALA A 49 7.45 20.00 -12.43
CA ALA A 49 8.66 19.42 -12.99
C ALA A 49 8.78 17.92 -12.67
N CYS A 50 9.70 17.22 -13.37
CA CYS A 50 10.00 15.82 -13.10
C CYS A 50 11.00 15.69 -11.93
N ALA A 51 10.83 14.69 -11.10
CA ALA A 51 11.85 14.28 -10.14
C ALA A 51 12.98 13.50 -10.84
N GLY A 52 14.20 13.56 -10.30
CA GLY A 52 15.32 12.67 -10.63
C GLY A 52 16.09 13.01 -11.92
N ARG A 53 15.41 13.40 -12.99
CA ARG A 53 16.04 13.62 -14.31
C ARG A 53 16.24 15.07 -14.71
N SER A 54 15.51 15.98 -14.13
CA SER A 54 15.58 17.40 -14.48
C SER A 54 16.68 18.08 -13.71
N SER A 55 17.71 18.57 -14.42
CA SER A 55 18.87 19.26 -13.84
C SER A 55 18.66 20.78 -13.74
N HIS A 56 17.48 21.22 -13.25
CA HIS A 56 17.15 22.62 -13.03
C HIS A 56 16.39 22.78 -11.72
N GLU A 57 16.33 23.99 -11.19
CA GLU A 57 15.81 24.32 -9.85
C GLU A 57 14.46 23.69 -9.52
N LEU A 58 13.50 23.69 -10.47
CA LEU A 58 12.18 23.10 -10.24
C LEU A 58 12.27 21.56 -10.12
N GLY A 59 13.12 20.93 -10.92
CA GLY A 59 13.35 19.47 -10.85
C GLY A 59 13.98 19.06 -9.54
N ASP A 60 15.00 19.81 -9.08
CA ASP A 60 15.64 19.58 -7.78
C ASP A 60 14.66 19.74 -6.63
N LYS A 61 13.77 20.75 -6.72
CA LYS A 61 12.71 20.98 -5.73
C LYS A 61 11.75 19.79 -5.65
N VAL A 62 11.28 19.25 -6.80
CA VAL A 62 10.38 18.08 -6.82
C VAL A 62 11.08 16.84 -6.29
N THR A 63 12.34 16.61 -6.72
CA THR A 63 13.16 15.48 -6.23
C THR A 63 13.30 15.50 -4.72
N SER A 64 13.61 16.68 -4.16
CA SER A 64 13.73 16.85 -2.70
C SER A 64 12.41 16.60 -1.98
N LYS A 65 11.29 17.10 -2.51
CA LYS A 65 9.96 16.88 -1.93
C LYS A 65 9.53 15.41 -1.96
N ILE A 66 9.73 14.71 -3.06
CA ILE A 66 9.41 13.26 -3.15
C ILE A 66 10.22 12.46 -2.14
N LYS A 67 11.52 12.78 -1.99
CA LYS A 67 12.35 12.16 -0.96
C LYS A 67 11.82 12.45 0.45
N GLU A 68 11.51 13.71 0.74
CA GLU A 68 10.94 14.11 2.04
C GLU A 68 9.65 13.36 2.36
N VAL A 69 8.72 13.23 1.39
CA VAL A 69 7.47 12.48 1.58
C VAL A 69 7.75 11.01 1.82
N ARG A 70 8.68 10.41 1.10
CA ARG A 70 9.08 9.01 1.31
C ARG A 70 9.62 8.78 2.73
N ASP A 71 10.47 9.69 3.22
CA ASP A 71 10.99 9.67 4.60
C ASP A 71 9.86 9.85 5.63
N LEU A 72 8.89 10.74 5.37
CA LEU A 72 7.71 10.94 6.22
C LEU A 72 6.82 9.69 6.27
N VAL A 73 6.57 9.03 5.13
CA VAL A 73 5.80 7.78 5.08
C VAL A 73 6.53 6.68 5.84
N ALA A 74 7.83 6.50 5.63
CA ALA A 74 8.64 5.53 6.37
C ALA A 74 8.55 5.76 7.89
N LYS A 75 8.69 7.00 8.32
CA LYS A 75 8.54 7.38 9.73
C LYS A 75 7.13 7.13 10.26
N PHE A 76 6.10 7.40 9.47
CA PHE A 76 4.70 7.25 9.86
C PHE A 76 4.34 5.80 10.21
N ILE A 77 4.90 4.84 9.48
CA ILE A 77 4.69 3.40 9.73
C ILE A 77 5.84 2.75 10.51
N ASN A 78 6.83 3.52 10.95
CA ASN A 78 8.04 3.04 11.62
C ASN A 78 8.84 2.02 10.80
N ALA A 79 8.96 2.23 9.49
CA ALA A 79 9.86 1.48 8.62
C ALA A 79 11.32 1.81 8.96
N LYS A 80 12.23 0.86 8.72
CA LYS A 80 13.67 1.01 9.04
C LYS A 80 14.38 1.95 8.07
N LYS A 81 13.95 1.97 6.81
CA LYS A 81 14.54 2.74 5.73
C LYS A 81 13.46 3.30 4.82
N SER A 82 13.69 4.44 4.20
CA SER A 82 12.79 5.02 3.21
C SER A 82 12.74 4.22 1.91
N GLU A 83 13.82 3.51 1.56
CA GLU A 83 13.87 2.62 0.40
C GLU A 83 12.94 1.40 0.52
N GLU A 84 12.38 1.14 1.71
CA GLU A 84 11.33 0.14 1.94
C GLU A 84 9.93 0.63 1.49
N ILE A 85 9.81 1.89 1.05
CA ILE A 85 8.58 2.53 0.61
C ILE A 85 8.57 2.63 -0.91
N ILE A 86 7.57 2.03 -1.55
CA ILE A 86 7.33 2.10 -2.99
C ILE A 86 6.01 2.87 -3.20
N PHE A 87 6.04 3.95 -3.98
CA PHE A 87 4.82 4.64 -4.38
C PHE A 87 4.10 3.87 -5.49
N THR A 88 2.79 3.75 -5.34
CA THR A 88 1.89 3.09 -6.27
C THR A 88 0.65 3.96 -6.48
N ARG A 89 -0.23 3.59 -7.39
CA ARG A 89 -1.49 4.32 -7.59
C ARG A 89 -2.53 4.05 -6.50
N ASN A 90 -2.47 2.89 -5.86
CA ASN A 90 -3.40 2.48 -4.79
C ASN A 90 -3.00 1.09 -4.25
N THR A 91 -3.68 0.63 -3.19
CA THR A 91 -3.52 -0.72 -2.62
C THR A 91 -3.67 -1.83 -3.65
N THR A 92 -4.59 -1.70 -4.61
CA THR A 92 -4.81 -2.71 -5.66
C THR A 92 -3.56 -2.90 -6.51
N GLU A 93 -2.90 -1.83 -6.93
CA GLU A 93 -1.64 -1.92 -7.66
C GLU A 93 -0.53 -2.53 -6.81
N SER A 94 -0.43 -2.14 -5.54
CA SER A 94 0.54 -2.71 -4.60
C SER A 94 0.40 -4.23 -4.47
N ILE A 95 -0.84 -4.73 -4.36
CA ILE A 95 -1.10 -6.17 -4.30
C ILE A 95 -0.73 -6.84 -5.63
N ASN A 96 -1.11 -6.24 -6.76
CA ASN A 96 -0.73 -6.77 -8.08
C ASN A 96 0.79 -6.76 -8.29
N LEU A 97 1.51 -5.78 -7.77
CA LEU A 97 2.96 -5.76 -7.79
C LEU A 97 3.51 -7.01 -7.08
N ILE A 98 3.10 -7.29 -5.85
CA ILE A 98 3.52 -8.50 -5.12
C ILE A 98 3.15 -9.77 -5.88
N VAL A 99 1.90 -9.89 -6.33
CA VAL A 99 1.39 -11.09 -7.03
C VAL A 99 2.18 -11.39 -8.31
N ASN A 100 2.68 -10.36 -9.00
CA ASN A 100 3.37 -10.54 -10.29
C ASN A 100 4.89 -10.51 -10.17
N SER A 101 5.45 -9.96 -9.09
CA SER A 101 6.90 -9.80 -8.90
C SER A 101 7.51 -10.85 -7.98
N PHE A 102 6.72 -11.41 -7.06
CA PHE A 102 7.18 -12.48 -6.20
C PHE A 102 7.27 -13.81 -6.96
N LYS A 103 8.34 -14.56 -6.75
CA LYS A 103 8.63 -15.80 -7.48
C LYS A 103 7.80 -17.00 -6.96
N PHE A 104 6.49 -16.93 -7.17
CA PHE A 104 5.58 -18.04 -6.88
C PHE A 104 5.77 -19.18 -7.86
N LYS A 105 5.51 -20.41 -7.37
CA LYS A 105 5.60 -21.65 -8.16
C LYS A 105 4.27 -22.40 -8.11
N LYS A 106 4.04 -23.25 -9.11
CA LYS A 106 2.92 -24.20 -9.11
C LYS A 106 2.92 -25.01 -7.82
N GLY A 107 1.77 -25.07 -7.15
CA GLY A 107 1.59 -25.79 -5.91
C GLY A 107 1.91 -24.99 -4.64
N ASP A 108 2.49 -23.79 -4.74
CA ASP A 108 2.64 -22.91 -3.58
C ASP A 108 1.27 -22.62 -2.96
N ILE A 109 1.14 -22.78 -1.65
CA ILE A 109 -0.10 -22.54 -0.92
C ILE A 109 -0.11 -21.08 -0.44
N ILE A 110 -1.20 -20.38 -0.75
CA ILE A 110 -1.46 -19.01 -0.35
C ILE A 110 -2.73 -18.98 0.49
N LEU A 111 -2.64 -18.41 1.69
CA LEU A 111 -3.80 -18.23 2.58
C LEU A 111 -4.37 -16.83 2.41
N ILE A 112 -5.68 -16.73 2.23
CA ILE A 112 -6.45 -15.49 2.25
C ILE A 112 -7.67 -15.67 3.15
N SER A 113 -8.28 -14.57 3.64
CA SER A 113 -9.51 -14.68 4.43
C SER A 113 -10.78 -14.61 3.55
N ASP A 114 -11.91 -14.98 4.12
CA ASP A 114 -13.24 -14.82 3.48
C ASP A 114 -13.77 -13.39 3.59
N LYS A 115 -12.99 -12.45 4.15
CA LYS A 115 -13.33 -11.02 4.27
C LYS A 115 -12.49 -10.11 3.35
N GLU A 116 -11.74 -10.70 2.43
CA GLU A 116 -10.88 -9.91 1.55
C GLU A 116 -11.70 -9.01 0.61
N HIS A 117 -11.25 -7.77 0.48
CA HIS A 117 -11.71 -6.91 -0.61
C HIS A 117 -11.29 -7.53 -1.96
N ASN A 118 -12.06 -7.28 -3.03
CA ASN A 118 -11.73 -7.76 -4.37
C ASN A 118 -10.29 -7.43 -4.81
N SER A 119 -9.74 -6.33 -4.33
CA SER A 119 -8.34 -5.95 -4.58
C SER A 119 -7.33 -6.97 -4.04
N ASN A 120 -7.67 -7.66 -2.94
CA ASN A 120 -6.83 -8.70 -2.32
C ASN A 120 -7.35 -10.13 -2.53
N LEU A 121 -8.41 -10.31 -3.31
CA LEU A 121 -8.95 -11.63 -3.70
C LEU A 121 -8.60 -11.95 -5.16
N ILE A 122 -9.00 -11.08 -6.08
CA ILE A 122 -8.95 -11.37 -7.53
C ILE A 122 -7.51 -11.58 -8.03
N PRO A 123 -6.49 -10.79 -7.63
CA PRO A 123 -5.12 -11.03 -8.10
C PRO A 123 -4.60 -12.43 -7.76
N TRP A 124 -4.94 -12.97 -6.58
CA TRP A 124 -4.56 -14.31 -6.16
C TRP A 124 -5.28 -15.40 -6.95
N LEU A 125 -6.58 -15.22 -7.24
CA LEU A 125 -7.33 -16.13 -8.12
C LEU A 125 -6.75 -16.14 -9.54
N CYS A 126 -6.41 -14.96 -10.08
CA CYS A 126 -5.72 -14.87 -11.38
C CYS A 126 -4.35 -15.57 -11.36
N LEU A 127 -3.59 -15.44 -10.28
CA LEU A 127 -2.31 -16.15 -10.12
C LEU A 127 -2.52 -17.68 -10.10
N ARG A 128 -3.55 -18.16 -9.38
CA ARG A 128 -3.94 -19.57 -9.39
C ARG A 128 -4.18 -20.07 -10.81
N ASP A 129 -4.99 -19.33 -11.56
CA ASP A 129 -5.38 -19.73 -12.92
C ASP A 129 -4.19 -19.68 -13.91
N ARG A 130 -3.23 -18.77 -13.67
CA ARG A 130 -2.06 -18.57 -14.53
C ARG A 130 -0.95 -19.58 -14.29
N ILE A 131 -0.59 -19.89 -13.04
CA ILE A 131 0.57 -20.73 -12.71
C ILE A 131 0.25 -21.92 -11.81
N GLY A 132 -0.98 -22.05 -11.31
CA GLY A 132 -1.40 -23.20 -10.53
C GLY A 132 -0.96 -23.19 -9.07
N VAL A 133 -0.92 -22.01 -8.42
CA VAL A 133 -0.84 -21.93 -6.96
C VAL A 133 -2.14 -22.43 -6.34
N ILE A 134 -2.10 -22.79 -5.06
CA ILE A 134 -3.25 -23.28 -4.31
C ILE A 134 -3.74 -22.16 -3.38
N ILE A 135 -4.96 -21.69 -3.58
CA ILE A 135 -5.57 -20.70 -2.70
C ILE A 135 -6.43 -21.42 -1.66
N LYS A 136 -6.13 -21.20 -0.38
CA LYS A 136 -6.96 -21.65 0.74
C LYS A 136 -7.62 -20.44 1.40
N ILE A 137 -8.92 -20.54 1.64
CA ILE A 137 -9.73 -19.48 2.22
C ILE A 137 -9.98 -19.78 3.70
N LEU A 138 -9.44 -18.94 4.57
CA LEU A 138 -9.66 -18.98 6.01
C LEU A 138 -11.06 -18.44 6.31
N LYS A 139 -11.88 -19.24 6.96
CA LYS A 139 -13.22 -18.84 7.37
C LYS A 139 -13.18 -18.09 8.68
N SER A 140 -13.98 -17.02 8.76
CA SER A 140 -14.20 -16.29 10.02
C SER A 140 -15.06 -17.09 10.98
N ASN A 141 -14.95 -16.80 12.27
CA ASN A 141 -15.87 -17.28 13.30
C ASN A 141 -17.30 -16.77 13.04
N LYS A 142 -18.28 -17.39 13.70
CA LYS A 142 -19.71 -17.00 13.57
C LYS A 142 -20.00 -15.56 14.00
N ASP A 143 -19.18 -15.00 14.89
CA ASP A 143 -19.26 -13.61 15.34
C ASP A 143 -18.48 -12.63 14.45
N GLY A 144 -17.89 -13.12 13.37
CA GLY A 144 -17.11 -12.34 12.43
C GLY A 144 -15.66 -12.12 12.82
N THR A 145 -15.18 -12.62 13.95
CA THR A 145 -13.75 -12.54 14.33
C THR A 145 -12.89 -13.50 13.52
N PHE A 146 -11.59 -13.24 13.49
CA PHE A 146 -10.63 -14.12 12.82
C PHE A 146 -10.47 -15.44 13.59
N ASP A 147 -10.57 -16.58 12.89
CA ASP A 147 -10.39 -17.92 13.49
C ASP A 147 -8.91 -18.29 13.54
N ILE A 148 -8.27 -17.96 14.66
CA ILE A 148 -6.84 -18.22 14.87
C ILE A 148 -6.52 -19.73 14.99
N ASP A 149 -7.47 -20.54 15.49
CA ASP A 149 -7.25 -21.99 15.64
C ASP A 149 -7.34 -22.70 14.28
N ASN A 150 -8.21 -22.24 13.39
CA ASN A 150 -8.22 -22.69 12.01
C ASN A 150 -6.96 -22.23 11.27
N PHE A 151 -6.51 -21.00 11.49
CA PHE A 151 -5.27 -20.48 10.90
C PHE A 151 -4.05 -21.33 11.28
N LYS A 152 -3.91 -21.73 12.58
CA LYS A 152 -2.83 -22.60 13.06
C LYS A 152 -2.79 -23.96 12.34
N LYS A 153 -3.91 -24.45 11.87
CA LYS A 153 -3.99 -25.71 11.10
C LYS A 153 -3.61 -25.50 9.64
N GLU A 154 -4.15 -24.46 9.02
CA GLU A 154 -4.02 -24.21 7.58
C GLU A 154 -2.66 -23.63 7.18
N ILE A 155 -1.92 -23.01 8.14
CA ILE A 155 -0.61 -22.39 7.86
C ILE A 155 0.47 -23.43 7.52
N ILE A 156 0.26 -24.68 7.89
CA ILE A 156 1.25 -25.75 7.68
C ILE A 156 1.49 -25.93 6.17
N GLY A 157 2.72 -25.67 5.72
CA GLY A 157 3.12 -25.75 4.31
C GLY A 157 2.67 -24.55 3.45
N ALA A 158 2.01 -23.55 4.02
CA ALA A 158 1.72 -22.33 3.30
C ALA A 158 3.02 -21.53 3.06
N ARG A 159 3.13 -20.92 1.88
CA ARG A 159 4.26 -20.07 1.51
C ARG A 159 3.99 -18.60 1.76
N PHE A 160 2.74 -18.20 1.65
CA PHE A 160 2.34 -16.79 1.70
C PHE A 160 0.96 -16.63 2.35
N VAL A 161 0.80 -15.58 3.12
CA VAL A 161 -0.45 -15.19 3.77
C VAL A 161 -0.78 -13.78 3.35
N SER A 162 -1.95 -13.55 2.76
CA SER A 162 -2.41 -12.22 2.34
C SER A 162 -3.75 -11.93 2.98
N LEU A 163 -3.79 -11.01 3.94
CA LEU A 163 -4.97 -10.73 4.75
C LEU A 163 -5.31 -9.25 4.82
N VAL A 164 -6.60 -8.95 4.79
CA VAL A 164 -7.09 -7.62 5.18
C VAL A 164 -6.85 -7.41 6.68
N HIS A 165 -6.17 -6.32 7.04
CA HIS A 165 -5.88 -6.02 8.44
C HIS A 165 -7.12 -5.55 9.20
N THR A 166 -7.90 -4.65 8.60
CA THR A 166 -9.23 -4.24 9.09
C THR A 166 -10.21 -4.33 7.93
N SER A 167 -11.27 -5.11 8.10
CA SER A 167 -12.26 -5.35 7.06
C SER A 167 -13.09 -4.09 6.77
N ASN A 168 -13.29 -3.81 5.49
CA ASN A 168 -14.20 -2.76 5.02
C ASN A 168 -15.68 -3.14 5.16
N LEU A 169 -16.00 -4.40 5.42
CA LEU A 169 -17.37 -4.90 5.52
C LEU A 169 -17.96 -4.66 6.91
N ASP A 170 -17.17 -4.88 7.96
CA ASP A 170 -17.66 -4.89 9.34
C ASP A 170 -16.72 -4.20 10.35
N GLY A 171 -15.56 -3.71 9.88
CA GLY A 171 -14.58 -3.02 10.73
C GLY A 171 -13.79 -3.93 11.67
N VAL A 172 -13.96 -5.25 11.59
CA VAL A 172 -13.19 -6.20 12.40
C VAL A 172 -11.72 -6.15 12.03
N THR A 173 -10.87 -6.05 13.06
CA THR A 173 -9.42 -6.05 12.91
C THR A 173 -8.89 -7.41 13.36
N ILE A 174 -8.03 -8.01 12.54
CA ILE A 174 -7.41 -9.30 12.85
C ILE A 174 -6.27 -9.14 13.87
N PRO A 175 -5.93 -10.19 14.65
CA PRO A 175 -4.79 -10.18 15.59
C PRO A 175 -3.46 -10.32 14.81
N ALA A 176 -3.08 -9.26 14.07
CA ALA A 176 -1.98 -9.30 13.09
C ALA A 176 -0.66 -9.77 13.70
N LYS A 177 -0.29 -9.30 14.91
CA LYS A 177 0.96 -9.69 15.58
C LYS A 177 1.03 -11.19 15.78
N GLU A 178 -0.02 -11.81 16.35
CA GLU A 178 -0.06 -13.26 16.59
C GLU A 178 -0.02 -14.03 15.26
N ILE A 179 -0.75 -13.57 14.24
CA ILE A 179 -0.77 -14.18 12.90
C ILE A 179 0.63 -14.17 12.29
N ILE A 180 1.32 -13.04 12.32
CA ILE A 180 2.68 -12.90 11.76
C ILE A 180 3.66 -13.83 12.48
N GLU A 181 3.63 -13.84 13.82
CA GLU A 181 4.49 -14.73 14.60
C GLU A 181 4.26 -16.22 14.28
N ILE A 182 2.99 -16.63 14.11
CA ILE A 182 2.67 -18.00 13.71
C ILE A 182 3.17 -18.27 12.28
N ALA A 183 2.89 -17.38 11.33
CA ALA A 183 3.30 -17.53 9.93
C ALA A 183 4.83 -17.66 9.80
N HIS A 184 5.59 -16.81 10.47
CA HIS A 184 7.05 -16.84 10.43
C HIS A 184 7.63 -18.14 11.03
N ARG A 185 7.02 -18.71 12.08
CA ARG A 185 7.43 -20.04 12.58
C ARG A 185 7.26 -21.17 11.55
N HIS A 186 6.38 -20.94 10.54
CA HIS A 186 6.15 -21.87 9.44
C HIS A 186 6.86 -21.45 8.13
N ASN A 187 7.78 -20.45 8.18
CA ASN A 187 8.49 -19.88 7.04
C ASN A 187 7.55 -19.27 5.97
N SER A 188 6.38 -18.81 6.37
CA SER A 188 5.42 -18.13 5.52
C SER A 188 5.59 -16.62 5.63
N LEU A 189 5.57 -15.91 4.49
CA LEU A 189 5.56 -14.45 4.46
C LEU A 189 4.15 -13.90 4.63
N VAL A 190 4.03 -12.70 5.20
CA VAL A 190 2.74 -12.06 5.48
C VAL A 190 2.64 -10.71 4.79
N PHE A 191 1.58 -10.56 4.01
CA PHE A 191 1.11 -9.31 3.44
C PHE A 191 -0.17 -8.86 4.14
N LEU A 192 -0.25 -7.60 4.56
CA LEU A 192 -1.47 -7.01 5.12
C LEU A 192 -2.01 -5.90 4.20
N ASP A 193 -3.26 -6.05 3.77
CA ASP A 193 -4.03 -4.95 3.19
C ASP A 193 -4.47 -4.02 4.32
N CYS A 194 -3.78 -2.89 4.44
CA CYS A 194 -4.00 -1.88 5.46
C CYS A 194 -4.88 -0.72 4.99
N ALA A 195 -5.58 -0.86 3.86
CA ALA A 195 -6.38 0.22 3.26
C ALA A 195 -7.40 0.83 4.24
N GLN A 196 -8.00 0.02 5.11
CA GLN A 196 -8.97 0.49 6.11
C GLN A 196 -8.37 0.71 7.50
N SER A 197 -7.19 0.16 7.78
CA SER A 197 -6.60 0.30 9.11
C SER A 197 -5.71 1.54 9.22
N ILE A 198 -4.92 1.87 8.19
CA ILE A 198 -3.94 2.96 8.23
C ILE A 198 -4.56 4.33 8.57
N PRO A 199 -5.79 4.69 8.12
CA PRO A 199 -6.42 5.97 8.47
C PRO A 199 -6.85 6.07 9.94
N HIS A 200 -7.01 4.94 10.63
CA HIS A 200 -7.69 4.87 11.93
C HIS A 200 -6.82 4.30 13.05
N LYS A 201 -5.73 3.62 12.72
CA LYS A 201 -4.87 2.93 13.68
C LYS A 201 -3.40 3.23 13.41
N LYS A 202 -2.63 3.32 14.46
CA LYS A 202 -1.17 3.30 14.33
C LYS A 202 -0.75 1.93 13.83
N ILE A 203 -0.06 1.89 12.71
CA ILE A 203 0.60 0.70 12.18
C ILE A 203 2.10 0.89 12.36
N ASP A 204 2.72 -0.03 13.06
CA ASP A 204 4.16 -0.06 13.32
C ASP A 204 4.72 -1.34 12.70
N VAL A 205 5.32 -1.21 11.52
CA VAL A 205 5.79 -2.38 10.75
C VAL A 205 6.97 -3.07 11.40
N SER A 206 7.78 -2.31 12.16
CA SER A 206 8.91 -2.87 12.90
C SER A 206 8.46 -3.66 14.14
N GLU A 207 7.44 -3.17 14.86
CA GLU A 207 6.86 -3.87 16.02
C GLU A 207 6.08 -5.11 15.59
N LEU A 208 5.32 -5.02 14.49
CA LEU A 208 4.59 -6.16 13.91
C LEU A 208 5.52 -7.21 13.30
N ASP A 209 6.70 -6.80 12.85
CA ASP A 209 7.62 -7.61 12.04
C ASP A 209 6.95 -8.12 10.75
N VAL A 210 6.01 -7.34 10.18
CA VAL A 210 5.31 -7.71 8.95
C VAL A 210 6.23 -7.63 7.74
N ASP A 211 6.00 -8.49 6.76
CA ASP A 211 6.84 -8.54 5.55
C ASP A 211 6.45 -7.50 4.51
N PHE A 212 5.13 -7.32 4.30
CA PHE A 212 4.58 -6.32 3.38
C PHE A 212 3.30 -5.71 3.95
N ILE A 213 3.09 -4.43 3.70
CA ILE A 213 1.77 -3.79 3.85
C ILE A 213 1.48 -2.89 2.65
N ALA A 214 0.19 -2.68 2.35
CA ALA A 214 -0.22 -1.69 1.36
C ALA A 214 -1.40 -0.86 1.84
N PHE A 215 -1.45 0.40 1.37
CA PHE A 215 -2.54 1.32 1.64
C PHE A 215 -2.70 2.36 0.53
N SER A 216 -3.81 3.09 0.56
CA SER A 216 -4.19 4.08 -0.46
C SER A 216 -4.36 5.47 0.14
N GLY A 217 -3.79 6.48 -0.51
CA GLY A 217 -3.89 7.88 -0.08
C GLY A 217 -5.33 8.39 -0.01
N HIS A 218 -6.20 7.99 -0.96
CA HIS A 218 -7.59 8.46 -1.01
C HIS A 218 -8.46 8.04 0.18
N LYS A 219 -8.02 7.09 1.01
CA LYS A 219 -8.69 6.66 2.25
C LYS A 219 -8.13 7.34 3.50
N MET A 220 -6.95 7.98 3.39
CA MET A 220 -6.29 8.69 4.48
C MET A 220 -6.10 10.19 4.18
N TYR A 221 -7.14 10.80 3.65
CA TYR A 221 -7.25 12.24 3.31
C TYR A 221 -6.43 12.70 2.11
N GLY A 222 -5.57 11.86 1.54
CA GLY A 222 -4.79 12.14 0.34
C GLY A 222 -5.60 12.06 -0.95
N PRO A 223 -5.06 12.47 -2.09
CA PRO A 223 -5.75 12.43 -3.39
C PRO A 223 -5.92 10.99 -3.90
N THR A 224 -6.73 10.84 -4.95
CA THR A 224 -6.79 9.60 -5.74
C THR A 224 -5.52 9.44 -6.57
N GLY A 225 -5.18 8.21 -6.92
CA GLY A 225 -3.99 7.96 -7.76
C GLY A 225 -2.70 7.81 -6.94
N THR A 226 -2.79 7.83 -5.60
CA THR A 226 -1.65 7.62 -4.72
C THR A 226 -1.87 6.45 -3.77
N GLY A 227 -0.84 5.66 -3.58
CA GLY A 227 -0.80 4.54 -2.66
C GLY A 227 0.64 4.21 -2.27
N VAL A 228 0.77 3.30 -1.35
CA VAL A 228 2.07 2.86 -0.81
C VAL A 228 2.09 1.36 -0.68
N LEU A 229 3.19 0.77 -1.11
CA LEU A 229 3.63 -0.57 -0.74
C LEU A 229 4.87 -0.42 0.15
N TYR A 230 4.81 -0.98 1.34
CA TYR A 230 5.98 -1.22 2.18
C TYR A 230 6.38 -2.69 2.06
N GLY A 231 7.67 -2.96 2.05
CA GLY A 231 8.21 -4.30 2.19
C GLY A 231 9.58 -4.28 2.85
N LYS A 232 9.92 -5.33 3.59
CA LYS A 232 11.26 -5.48 4.16
C LYS A 232 12.33 -5.40 3.07
N SER A 233 13.41 -4.63 3.27
CA SER A 233 14.46 -4.35 2.26
C SER A 233 14.88 -5.60 1.48
N LYS A 234 15.26 -6.68 2.19
CA LYS A 234 15.71 -7.92 1.56
C LYS A 234 14.66 -8.56 0.65
N LEU A 235 13.38 -8.48 1.02
CA LEU A 235 12.29 -9.04 0.23
C LEU A 235 12.04 -8.20 -1.03
N ILE A 236 12.11 -6.87 -0.91
CA ILE A 236 11.94 -5.97 -2.06
C ILE A 236 13.06 -6.15 -3.07
N GLU A 237 14.31 -6.33 -2.62
CA GLU A 237 15.46 -6.58 -3.49
C GLU A 237 15.25 -7.82 -4.37
N ASP A 238 14.64 -8.88 -3.82
CA ASP A 238 14.38 -10.16 -4.47
C ASP A 238 13.18 -10.16 -5.44
N LEU A 239 12.33 -9.10 -5.40
CA LEU A 239 11.18 -8.98 -6.30
C LEU A 239 11.61 -8.62 -7.72
N ASP A 240 10.98 -9.24 -8.70
CA ASP A 240 11.10 -8.83 -10.10
C ASP A 240 10.30 -7.53 -10.34
N SER A 241 10.69 -6.72 -11.35
CA SER A 241 9.93 -5.53 -11.72
C SER A 241 8.58 -5.91 -12.34
N PHE A 242 7.51 -5.17 -12.00
CA PHE A 242 6.15 -5.45 -12.49
C PHE A 242 5.81 -4.62 -13.73
N ILE A 243 5.99 -3.31 -13.63
CA ILE A 243 5.85 -2.37 -14.75
C ILE A 243 7.26 -1.87 -15.06
N VAL A 244 7.66 -1.92 -16.33
CA VAL A 244 9.01 -1.56 -16.75
C VAL A 244 8.97 -0.48 -17.82
N GLY A 245 9.99 0.39 -17.82
CA GLY A 245 10.09 1.47 -18.79
C GLY A 245 10.92 2.65 -18.30
N GLY A 246 10.54 3.85 -18.67
CA GLY A 246 11.18 5.07 -18.18
C GLY A 246 11.18 5.13 -16.65
N GLU A 247 12.16 5.76 -16.06
CA GLU A 247 12.41 5.92 -14.61
C GLU A 247 12.88 4.64 -13.87
N THR A 248 12.77 3.43 -14.48
CA THR A 248 13.13 2.18 -13.80
C THR A 248 14.54 1.67 -14.11
N VAL A 249 15.24 2.29 -15.05
CA VAL A 249 16.57 1.84 -15.54
C VAL A 249 17.64 2.89 -15.32
N SER A 250 18.83 2.44 -14.91
CA SER A 250 20.05 3.26 -14.82
C SER A 250 20.71 3.42 -16.18
N ASN A 251 20.64 2.38 -17.01
CA ASN A 251 21.22 2.35 -18.35
C ASN A 251 20.42 1.45 -19.27
N SER A 252 20.40 1.77 -20.58
CA SER A 252 19.81 0.91 -21.60
C SER A 252 20.48 1.11 -22.96
N THR A 253 20.62 0.02 -23.71
CA THR A 253 21.02 -0.05 -25.12
C THR A 253 19.94 -0.82 -25.89
N TYR A 254 20.13 -1.03 -27.20
CA TYR A 254 19.21 -1.87 -27.97
C TYR A 254 19.30 -3.35 -27.58
N ASP A 255 20.40 -3.78 -26.93
CA ASP A 255 20.67 -5.19 -26.63
C ASP A 255 20.69 -5.49 -25.11
N SER A 256 20.67 -4.45 -24.25
CA SER A 256 20.81 -4.64 -22.81
C SER A 256 20.15 -3.50 -22.01
N TYR A 257 19.84 -3.79 -20.77
CA TYR A 257 19.38 -2.78 -19.80
C TYR A 257 19.83 -3.16 -18.38
N GLU A 258 19.88 -2.16 -17.52
CA GLU A 258 20.17 -2.32 -16.10
C GLU A 258 19.14 -1.55 -15.28
N PHE A 259 18.46 -2.25 -14.36
CA PHE A 259 17.47 -1.61 -13.49
C PHE A 259 18.15 -0.75 -12.42
N LEU A 260 17.45 0.30 -12.03
CA LEU A 260 17.74 1.01 -10.79
C LEU A 260 17.49 0.10 -9.58
N PRO A 261 18.08 0.37 -8.40
CA PRO A 261 17.72 -0.31 -7.17
C PRO A 261 16.27 -0.01 -6.77
N ALA A 262 15.76 -0.70 -5.77
CA ALA A 262 14.51 -0.33 -5.13
C ALA A 262 14.68 1.02 -4.38
N PRO A 263 13.63 1.87 -4.33
CA PRO A 263 12.27 1.64 -4.84
C PRO A 263 12.08 1.95 -6.33
N GLU A 264 13.00 2.65 -6.98
CA GLU A 264 12.86 3.23 -8.32
C GLU A 264 12.54 2.17 -9.39
N LYS A 265 13.09 0.95 -9.29
CA LYS A 265 12.79 -0.14 -10.24
C LYS A 265 11.31 -0.52 -10.32
N PHE A 266 10.48 -0.07 -9.37
CA PHE A 266 9.04 -0.34 -9.32
C PHE A 266 8.18 0.87 -9.67
N GLU A 267 8.77 2.06 -9.80
CA GLU A 267 8.08 3.33 -9.99
C GLU A 267 8.19 3.80 -11.47
N ALA A 268 7.67 2.97 -12.39
CA ALA A 268 7.78 3.20 -13.82
C ALA A 268 7.00 4.43 -14.30
N GLY A 269 7.63 5.20 -15.19
CA GLY A 269 7.05 6.41 -15.79
C GLY A 269 6.98 7.58 -14.82
N LEU A 270 6.41 8.69 -15.26
CA LEU A 270 6.18 9.83 -14.39
C LEU A 270 5.12 9.50 -13.35
N GLN A 271 5.50 9.62 -12.08
CA GLN A 271 4.60 9.41 -10.95
C GLN A 271 3.63 10.60 -10.79
N ASP A 272 2.55 10.40 -10.06
CA ASP A 272 1.66 11.49 -9.64
C ASP A 272 2.34 12.35 -8.54
N TYR A 273 3.35 13.14 -8.95
CA TYR A 273 4.10 13.97 -8.01
C TYR A 273 3.20 14.95 -7.25
N ALA A 274 2.19 15.50 -7.92
CA ALA A 274 1.23 16.40 -7.28
C ALA A 274 0.45 15.72 -6.15
N GLY A 275 0.08 14.46 -6.37
CA GLY A 275 -0.67 13.69 -5.39
C GLY A 275 0.19 13.08 -4.29
N ILE A 276 1.47 12.81 -4.54
CA ILE A 276 2.41 12.29 -3.55
C ILE A 276 2.83 13.39 -2.57
N ILE A 277 3.14 14.60 -3.06
CA ILE A 277 3.52 15.79 -2.26
C ILE A 277 2.34 16.30 -1.43
#